data_a2a8399493cf1894ab78457d9b6ae31e
#
_entry.id   a2a8399493cf1894ab78457d9b6ae31e
#
_cell.length_a   1.000
_cell.length_b   1.000
_cell.length_c   1.000
_cell.angle_alpha   90.00
_cell.angle_beta   90.00
_cell.angle_gamma   90.00
#
_symmetry.space_group_name_H-M   'P 1'
#
loop_
_entity.id
_entity.type
_entity.pdbx_description
1 polymer ?
#
loop_
_entity_poly.entity_id
_entity_poly.type
_entity_poly.pdbx_seq_one_letter_code
_entity_poly.pdbx_strand_id
1 'polypeptide(L)'
;MSKIYVIGHKSPDTDSIAAAISYSYLKQQQGVEAVAARAGEPNKETCYALDYFKVEAPEYLEKVEAGTKLILVDHNESKQCVDGAKEADVLELIDHHRIGDFETTNPIFILVRPVGCVNTVIWGLYKAADVKPS
;
A
#
# COMPACT_ATOMS: atom_id res chain seq x y z
N MET A 1 -8.19 -17.21 -8.59
CA MET A 1 -7.13 -16.78 -7.68
C MET A 1 -7.49 -15.47 -7.04
N SER A 2 -7.17 -15.33 -5.76
CA SER A 2 -7.57 -14.12 -5.03
C SER A 2 -6.63 -12.97 -5.34
N LYS A 3 -7.22 -11.80 -5.58
CA LYS A 3 -6.44 -10.57 -5.73
C LYS A 3 -5.89 -10.15 -4.38
N ILE A 4 -4.72 -9.51 -4.41
CA ILE A 4 -4.13 -8.88 -3.24
C ILE A 4 -4.18 -7.38 -3.47
N TYR A 5 -4.79 -6.63 -2.55
CA TYR A 5 -4.88 -5.18 -2.67
C TYR A 5 -3.74 -4.52 -1.89
N VAL A 6 -2.97 -3.68 -2.57
CA VAL A 6 -1.92 -2.86 -1.96
C VAL A 6 -2.53 -1.51 -1.67
N ILE A 7 -2.71 -1.17 -0.39
CA ILE A 7 -3.54 -0.04 0.01
C ILE A 7 -2.85 0.85 1.04
N GLY A 8 -2.95 2.16 0.85
CA GLY A 8 -2.47 3.17 1.79
C GLY A 8 -3.55 3.58 2.80
N HIS A 9 -3.27 4.63 3.56
CA HIS A 9 -4.17 5.08 4.64
C HIS A 9 -5.38 5.84 4.12
N LYS A 10 -6.39 6.03 5.01
CA LYS A 10 -7.69 6.62 4.66
C LYS A 10 -7.63 8.03 4.08
N SER A 11 -6.71 8.84 4.54
CA SER A 11 -6.53 10.19 3.99
C SER A 11 -5.26 10.19 3.14
N PRO A 12 -5.32 9.59 1.93
CA PRO A 12 -4.12 9.33 1.17
C PRO A 12 -3.46 10.61 0.70
N ASP A 13 -2.15 10.68 0.92
CA ASP A 13 -1.30 11.71 0.34
C ASP A 13 -0.57 11.14 -0.88
N THR A 14 0.29 11.94 -1.50
CA THR A 14 1.03 11.51 -2.68
C THR A 14 1.92 10.31 -2.37
N ASP A 15 2.57 10.28 -1.19
CA ASP A 15 3.42 9.16 -0.80
C ASP A 15 2.61 7.87 -0.71
N SER A 16 1.44 7.91 -0.09
CA SER A 16 0.56 6.76 0.08
C SER A 16 0.07 6.21 -1.27
N ILE A 17 -0.40 7.08 -2.14
CA ILE A 17 -0.90 6.70 -3.47
C ILE A 17 0.25 6.15 -4.34
N ALA A 18 1.38 6.84 -4.36
CA ALA A 18 2.54 6.39 -5.13
C ALA A 18 3.07 5.05 -4.62
N ALA A 19 3.05 4.85 -3.30
CA ALA A 19 3.47 3.59 -2.69
C ALA A 19 2.58 2.42 -3.12
N ALA A 20 1.26 2.62 -3.11
CA ALA A 20 0.32 1.58 -3.55
C ALA A 20 0.57 1.20 -5.02
N ILE A 21 0.76 2.19 -5.87
CA ILE A 21 1.01 1.95 -7.29
C ILE A 21 2.36 1.23 -7.49
N SER A 22 3.42 1.76 -6.90
CA SER A 22 4.77 1.23 -7.13
C SER A 22 4.94 -0.16 -6.54
N TYR A 23 4.42 -0.41 -5.35
CA TYR A 23 4.58 -1.72 -4.73
C TYR A 23 3.71 -2.79 -5.41
N SER A 24 2.50 -2.42 -5.86
CA SER A 24 1.68 -3.36 -6.63
C SER A 24 2.37 -3.74 -7.93
N TYR A 25 3.03 -2.79 -8.59
CA TYR A 25 3.81 -3.09 -9.80
C TYR A 25 4.95 -4.07 -9.50
N LEU A 26 5.69 -3.84 -8.41
CA LEU A 26 6.78 -4.74 -8.01
C LEU A 26 6.25 -6.16 -7.79
N LYS A 27 5.13 -6.29 -7.07
CA LYS A 27 4.52 -7.60 -6.81
C LYS A 27 4.06 -8.27 -8.11
N GLN A 28 3.51 -7.51 -9.04
CA GLN A 28 3.11 -8.05 -10.35
C GLN A 28 4.31 -8.60 -11.10
N GLN A 29 5.46 -7.92 -11.03
CA GLN A 29 6.70 -8.41 -11.65
C GLN A 29 7.22 -9.68 -10.98
N GLN A 30 6.81 -9.94 -9.75
CA GLN A 30 7.16 -11.17 -9.02
C GLN A 30 6.13 -12.28 -9.22
N GLY A 31 5.14 -12.08 -10.08
CA GLY A 31 4.13 -13.08 -10.38
C GLY A 31 2.93 -13.06 -9.45
N VAL A 32 2.77 -12.02 -8.64
CA VAL A 32 1.65 -11.88 -7.71
C VAL A 32 0.54 -11.06 -8.35
N GLU A 33 -0.72 -11.51 -8.20
CA GLU A 33 -1.87 -10.77 -8.70
C GLU A 33 -2.22 -9.64 -7.72
N ALA A 34 -1.49 -8.53 -7.83
CA ALA A 34 -1.62 -7.38 -6.94
C ALA A 34 -2.29 -6.22 -7.67
N VAL A 35 -3.13 -5.49 -6.95
CA VAL A 35 -3.87 -4.33 -7.47
C VAL A 35 -3.68 -3.17 -6.51
N ALA A 36 -3.32 -2.00 -7.04
CA ALA A 36 -3.23 -0.79 -6.23
C ALA A 36 -4.64 -0.35 -5.83
N ALA A 37 -4.80 0.05 -4.57
CA ALA A 37 -6.08 0.49 -4.05
C ALA A 37 -5.89 1.72 -3.16
N ARG A 38 -6.98 2.46 -2.93
CA ARG A 38 -6.99 3.61 -2.04
C ARG A 38 -8.19 3.54 -1.12
N ALA A 39 -8.00 4.04 0.10
CA ALA A 39 -9.06 4.01 1.12
C ALA A 39 -9.78 5.35 1.24
N GLY A 40 -9.44 6.32 0.42
CA GLY A 40 -10.07 7.65 0.43
C GLY A 40 -9.76 8.42 -0.84
N GLU A 41 -10.27 9.64 -0.91
CA GLU A 41 -10.03 10.50 -2.07
C GLU A 41 -8.62 11.09 -2.04
N PRO A 42 -7.88 11.06 -3.16
CA PRO A 42 -6.58 11.72 -3.22
C PRO A 42 -6.76 13.23 -3.07
N ASN A 43 -5.75 13.89 -2.49
CA ASN A 43 -5.77 15.34 -2.39
C ASN A 43 -5.49 15.98 -3.76
N LYS A 44 -5.64 17.32 -3.84
CA LYS A 44 -5.48 18.04 -5.12
C LYS A 44 -4.10 17.87 -5.72
N GLU A 45 -3.07 17.90 -4.89
CA GLU A 45 -1.69 17.68 -5.34
C GLU A 45 -1.51 16.32 -5.99
N THR A 46 -2.05 15.29 -5.36
CA THR A 46 -1.98 13.91 -5.87
C THR A 46 -2.76 13.79 -7.18
N CYS A 47 -3.96 14.37 -7.26
CA CYS A 47 -4.76 14.35 -8.48
C CYS A 47 -4.02 15.03 -9.63
N TYR A 48 -3.38 16.16 -9.35
CA TYR A 48 -2.58 16.86 -10.35
C TYR A 48 -1.42 15.99 -10.84
N ALA A 49 -0.71 15.35 -9.93
CA ALA A 49 0.43 14.50 -10.28
C ALA A 49 -0.02 13.30 -11.13
N LEU A 50 -1.12 12.64 -10.76
CA LEU A 50 -1.65 11.52 -11.51
C LEU A 50 -2.04 11.93 -12.93
N ASP A 51 -2.69 13.09 -13.08
CA ASP A 51 -3.09 13.62 -14.38
C ASP A 51 -1.87 14.01 -15.22
N TYR A 52 -0.91 14.70 -14.61
CA TYR A 52 0.29 15.14 -15.30
C TYR A 52 1.10 13.97 -15.88
N PHE A 53 1.25 12.91 -15.09
CA PHE A 53 2.00 11.73 -15.52
C PHE A 53 1.12 10.68 -16.21
N LYS A 54 -0.16 10.96 -16.40
CA LYS A 54 -1.14 10.09 -17.06
C LYS A 54 -1.20 8.69 -16.42
N VAL A 55 -1.21 8.68 -15.11
CA VAL A 55 -1.32 7.46 -14.31
C VAL A 55 -2.74 7.37 -13.75
N GLU A 56 -3.37 6.22 -13.90
CA GLU A 56 -4.69 6.01 -13.34
C GLU A 56 -4.66 5.99 -11.82
N ALA A 57 -5.67 6.59 -11.18
CA ALA A 57 -5.82 6.52 -9.74
C ALA A 57 -6.09 5.07 -9.32
N PRO A 58 -5.55 4.63 -8.15
CA PRO A 58 -5.85 3.30 -7.64
C PRO A 58 -7.35 3.09 -7.40
N GLU A 59 -7.78 1.83 -7.41
CA GLU A 59 -9.17 1.46 -7.16
C GLU A 59 -9.60 1.92 -5.76
N TYR A 60 -10.78 2.55 -5.67
CA TYR A 60 -11.31 3.00 -4.38
C TYR A 60 -11.98 1.84 -3.63
N LEU A 61 -11.57 1.62 -2.39
CA LEU A 61 -12.18 0.64 -1.50
C LEU A 61 -12.71 1.38 -0.27
N GLU A 62 -14.03 1.49 -0.17
CA GLU A 62 -14.66 2.08 1.01
C GLU A 62 -14.48 1.18 2.23
N LYS A 63 -14.60 -0.12 2.00
CA LYS A 63 -14.40 -1.13 3.04
C LYS A 63 -13.97 -2.45 2.39
N VAL A 64 -13.47 -3.37 3.17
CA VAL A 64 -13.09 -4.70 2.70
C VAL A 64 -13.84 -5.76 3.51
N GLU A 65 -14.08 -6.90 2.88
CA GLU A 65 -14.74 -8.02 3.54
C GLU A 65 -13.74 -8.86 4.31
N ALA A 66 -14.23 -9.65 5.26
CA ALA A 66 -13.40 -10.58 6.03
C ALA A 66 -12.66 -11.51 5.07
N GLY A 67 -11.38 -11.72 5.34
CA GLY A 67 -10.55 -12.60 4.52
C GLY A 67 -9.97 -11.96 3.26
N THR A 68 -10.30 -10.69 2.97
CA THR A 68 -9.68 -9.97 1.85
C THR A 68 -8.18 -9.87 2.08
N LYS A 69 -7.38 -10.18 1.08
CA LYS A 69 -5.92 -10.13 1.19
C LYS A 69 -5.41 -8.71 0.96
N LEU A 70 -4.68 -8.20 1.92
CA LEU A 70 -4.17 -6.83 1.91
C LEU A 70 -2.67 -6.78 2.12
N ILE A 71 -2.04 -5.81 1.46
CA ILE A 71 -0.70 -5.35 1.78
C ILE A 71 -0.84 -3.89 2.18
N LEU A 72 -0.46 -3.55 3.41
CA LEU A 72 -0.58 -2.19 3.90
C LEU A 72 0.69 -1.40 3.61
N VAL A 73 0.54 -0.21 3.05
CA VAL A 73 1.66 0.68 2.79
C VAL A 73 1.40 2.04 3.44
N ASP A 74 2.45 2.64 3.99
CA ASP A 74 2.43 4.00 4.54
C ASP A 74 1.54 4.19 5.76
N HIS A 75 1.13 3.09 6.44
CA HIS A 75 0.38 3.18 7.69
C HIS A 75 0.33 1.83 8.39
N ASN A 76 0.04 1.83 9.68
CA ASN A 76 -0.17 0.60 10.44
C ASN A 76 -1.25 0.74 11.52
N GLU A 77 -1.66 1.97 11.84
CA GLU A 77 -2.65 2.19 12.90
C GLU A 77 -4.07 1.92 12.38
N SER A 78 -4.88 1.26 13.20
CA SER A 78 -6.23 0.84 12.78
C SER A 78 -7.12 2.00 12.36
N LYS A 79 -6.95 3.18 12.95
CA LYS A 79 -7.71 4.38 12.59
C LYS A 79 -7.48 4.83 11.16
N GLN A 80 -6.32 4.53 10.61
CA GLN A 80 -5.93 4.92 9.26
C GLN A 80 -6.23 3.86 8.23
N CYS A 81 -6.51 2.63 8.67
CA CYS A 81 -6.76 1.51 7.77
C CYS A 81 -8.16 1.58 7.17
N VAL A 82 -8.31 1.02 5.99
CA VAL A 82 -9.61 0.85 5.36
C VAL A 82 -10.56 0.09 6.30
N ASP A 83 -11.83 0.43 6.27
CA ASP A 83 -12.83 -0.25 7.10
C ASP A 83 -12.86 -1.75 6.78
N GLY A 84 -12.90 -2.58 7.82
CA GLY A 84 -12.86 -4.03 7.68
C GLY A 84 -11.48 -4.64 7.73
N ALA A 85 -10.42 -3.82 7.81
CA ALA A 85 -9.04 -4.31 7.79
C ALA A 85 -8.72 -5.28 8.94
N LYS A 86 -9.37 -5.13 10.10
CA LYS A 86 -9.14 -6.03 11.24
C LYS A 86 -9.52 -7.48 10.95
N GLU A 87 -10.48 -7.69 10.07
CA GLU A 87 -10.95 -9.01 9.70
C GLU A 87 -10.39 -9.46 8.35
N ALA A 88 -9.61 -8.61 7.70
CA ALA A 88 -8.93 -8.94 6.47
C ALA A 88 -7.66 -9.74 6.78
N ASP A 89 -7.13 -10.36 5.73
CA ASP A 89 -5.90 -11.14 5.83
C ASP A 89 -4.73 -10.25 5.37
N VAL A 90 -4.08 -9.60 6.32
CA VAL A 90 -2.93 -8.73 6.01
C VAL A 90 -1.70 -9.59 5.80
N LEU A 91 -1.09 -9.47 4.64
CA LEU A 91 0.06 -10.29 4.25
C LEU A 91 1.40 -9.60 4.46
N GLU A 92 1.44 -8.27 4.29
CA GLU A 92 2.68 -7.50 4.40
C GLU A 92 2.39 -6.10 4.92
N LEU A 93 3.40 -5.51 5.57
CA LEU A 93 3.37 -4.12 6.00
C LEU A 93 4.66 -3.44 5.56
N ILE A 94 4.55 -2.39 4.77
CA ILE A 94 5.71 -1.57 4.33
C ILE A 94 5.43 -0.14 4.79
N ASP A 95 6.24 0.36 5.72
CA ASP A 95 5.94 1.64 6.35
C ASP A 95 7.22 2.36 6.80
N HIS A 96 7.07 3.61 7.24
CA HIS A 96 8.13 4.42 7.80
C HIS A 96 7.69 5.18 9.06
N HIS A 97 6.53 4.82 9.61
CA HIS A 97 5.96 5.41 10.82
C HIS A 97 6.22 4.54 12.05
N ARG A 98 6.00 5.08 13.24
CA ARG A 98 6.02 4.27 14.44
C ARG A 98 4.95 3.18 14.36
N ILE A 99 5.19 2.06 15.00
CA ILE A 99 4.18 1.00 15.08
C ILE A 99 3.17 1.38 16.15
N GLY A 100 1.90 1.43 15.76
CA GLY A 100 0.79 1.73 16.67
C GLY A 100 0.11 0.44 17.16
N ASP A 101 -1.19 0.34 16.92
CA ASP A 101 -2.01 -0.79 17.39
C ASP A 101 -2.13 -1.91 16.35
N PHE A 102 -1.05 -2.17 15.63
CA PHE A 102 -1.03 -3.17 14.56
C PHE A 102 -0.87 -4.58 15.12
N GLU A 103 -1.78 -5.47 14.75
CA GLU A 103 -1.76 -6.88 15.16
C GLU A 103 -2.06 -7.76 13.96
N THR A 104 -1.50 -8.97 13.96
CA THR A 104 -1.79 -9.96 12.93
C THR A 104 -2.06 -11.32 13.57
N THR A 105 -2.85 -12.13 12.88
CA THR A 105 -3.12 -13.50 13.32
C THR A 105 -1.95 -14.42 12.96
N ASN A 106 -1.33 -14.18 11.82
CA ASN A 106 -0.23 -14.99 11.31
C ASN A 106 1.04 -14.16 11.18
N PRO A 107 2.22 -14.81 11.19
CA PRO A 107 3.45 -14.11 10.87
C PRO A 107 3.39 -13.53 9.45
N ILE A 108 3.84 -12.30 9.29
CA ILE A 108 3.84 -11.62 7.99
C ILE A 108 5.18 -10.94 7.75
N PHE A 109 5.39 -10.50 6.51
CA PHE A 109 6.55 -9.69 6.19
C PHE A 109 6.30 -8.25 6.64
N ILE A 110 7.18 -7.72 7.48
CA ILE A 110 7.09 -6.34 7.96
C ILE A 110 8.42 -5.66 7.67
N LEU A 111 8.37 -4.55 6.94
CA LEU A 111 9.54 -3.73 6.70
C LEU A 111 9.21 -2.29 7.06
N VAL A 112 9.83 -1.79 8.13
CA VAL A 112 9.63 -0.43 8.61
C VAL A 112 11.00 0.20 8.80
N ARG A 113 11.20 1.39 8.21
CA ARG A 113 12.44 2.14 8.33
C ARG A 113 12.14 3.60 8.65
N PRO A 114 12.91 4.23 9.54
CA PRO A 114 12.66 5.61 9.93
C PRO A 114 13.22 6.60 8.90
N VAL A 115 12.62 6.60 7.72
CA VAL A 115 13.03 7.48 6.61
C VAL A 115 11.92 8.48 6.31
N GLY A 116 12.20 9.47 5.49
CA GLY A 116 11.28 10.56 5.21
C GLY A 116 10.04 10.19 4.42
N CYS A 117 10.08 9.13 3.62
CA CYS A 117 8.90 8.67 2.89
C CYS A 117 8.98 7.17 2.62
N VAL A 118 7.80 6.52 2.50
CA VAL A 118 7.74 5.08 2.33
C VAL A 118 8.25 4.63 0.95
N ASN A 119 8.17 5.49 -0.05
CA ASN A 119 8.68 5.14 -1.37
C ASN A 119 10.20 4.92 -1.38
N THR A 120 10.94 5.52 -0.44
CA THR A 120 12.36 5.23 -0.25
C THR A 120 12.56 3.76 0.17
N VAL A 121 11.68 3.26 1.03
CA VAL A 121 11.70 1.85 1.46
C VAL A 121 11.40 0.94 0.28
N ILE A 122 10.37 1.27 -0.48
CA ILE A 122 9.95 0.49 -1.65
C ILE A 122 11.05 0.48 -2.71
N TRP A 123 11.74 1.59 -2.91
CA TRP A 123 12.88 1.67 -3.83
C TRP A 123 13.96 0.65 -3.44
N GLY A 124 14.23 0.50 -2.13
CA GLY A 124 15.15 -0.51 -1.65
C GLY A 124 14.70 -1.93 -1.99
N LEU A 125 13.40 -2.19 -1.92
CA LEU A 125 12.84 -3.49 -2.29
C LEU A 125 12.96 -3.75 -3.80
N TYR A 126 12.80 -2.73 -4.64
CA TYR A 126 13.02 -2.84 -6.08
C TYR A 126 14.46 -3.26 -6.37
N LYS A 127 15.42 -2.62 -5.72
CA LYS A 127 16.84 -2.94 -5.89
C LYS A 127 17.14 -4.38 -5.45
N ALA A 128 16.59 -4.78 -4.31
CA ALA A 128 16.80 -6.13 -3.78
C ALA A 128 16.22 -7.20 -4.71
N ALA A 129 15.12 -6.89 -5.39
CA ALA A 129 14.45 -7.79 -6.32
C ALA A 129 14.99 -7.70 -7.75
N ASP A 130 15.90 -6.75 -8.02
CA ASP A 130 16.45 -6.48 -9.35
C ASP A 130 15.36 -6.17 -10.38
N VAL A 131 14.36 -5.40 -9.96
CA VAL A 131 13.25 -4.96 -10.81
C VAL A 131 13.43 -3.47 -11.13
N LYS A 132 13.28 -3.10 -12.38
CA LYS A 132 13.37 -1.70 -12.81
C LYS A 132 12.01 -1.03 -12.64
N PRO A 133 11.97 0.20 -12.09
CA PRO A 133 10.72 0.96 -12.04
C PRO A 133 10.21 1.25 -13.46
N SER A 134 8.89 1.28 -13.59
CA SER A 134 8.27 1.60 -14.87
C SER A 134 8.33 3.09 -15.19
#